data_59be017b43eaa859b83e1fe6d22d2aa2
#
_entry.id   59be017b43eaa859b83e1fe6d22d2aa2
#
_cell.length_a   1.000
_cell.length_b   1.000
_cell.length_c   1.000
_cell.angle_alpha   90.00
_cell.angle_beta   90.00
_cell.angle_gamma   90.00
#
_symmetry.space_group_name_H-M   'P 1'
#
loop_
_entity.id
_entity.type
_entity.pdbx_description
1 polymer ?
#
loop_
_entity_poly.entity_id
_entity_poly.type
_entity_poly.pdbx_seq_one_letter_code
_entity_poly.pdbx_strand_id
1 'polypeptide(L)'
;DIVEIANARGLRVSATEADYENVLGINNRAELAEAEAIWQKRARREAMLSGVTMIAPETVFLSHDTEIGADTIVEPNVVFGPGARIASGGTIHAFSHIEGATVATGASVGPFARLRPGADLQEKAKVGNFCEVKKAIIGPGAKVNHLTYIGDATIGAGANIGAGTITCNYDGYNKHLTQIGAGAFIGSNSALVAPVSIGKDAYVASGSVITENVPDDGLAFGRARQETKSGRAKALRERYAAIKSKAHE
;
A
#
# COMPACT_ATOMS: atom_id res chain seq x y z
N ASP A 1 -39.16 19.05 -27.79
CA ASP A 1 -38.97 17.62 -27.52
C ASP A 1 -38.53 16.95 -28.83
N ILE A 2 -37.55 16.02 -28.76
CA ILE A 2 -36.96 15.37 -29.96
C ILE A 2 -38.00 14.46 -30.65
N VAL A 3 -38.89 13.83 -29.88
CA VAL A 3 -39.98 12.96 -30.39
C VAL A 3 -41.02 13.79 -31.17
N GLU A 4 -41.35 14.93 -30.65
CA GLU A 4 -42.27 15.89 -31.31
C GLU A 4 -41.69 16.40 -32.65
N ILE A 5 -40.40 16.77 -32.65
CA ILE A 5 -39.70 17.20 -33.86
C ILE A 5 -39.63 16.08 -34.90
N ALA A 6 -39.34 14.84 -34.47
CA ALA A 6 -39.32 13.69 -35.35
C ALA A 6 -40.70 13.40 -35.98
N ASN A 7 -41.75 13.42 -35.18
CA ASN A 7 -43.12 13.25 -35.65
C ASN A 7 -43.55 14.35 -36.63
N ALA A 8 -43.21 15.60 -36.36
CA ALA A 8 -43.49 16.72 -37.25
C ALA A 8 -42.76 16.59 -38.60
N ARG A 9 -41.63 15.88 -38.66
CA ARG A 9 -40.90 15.55 -39.88
C ARG A 9 -41.30 14.25 -40.54
N GLY A 10 -42.38 13.60 -40.07
CA GLY A 10 -42.86 12.34 -40.59
C GLY A 10 -41.91 11.13 -40.32
N LEU A 11 -41.00 11.25 -39.41
CA LEU A 11 -40.11 10.16 -39.00
C LEU A 11 -40.83 9.21 -38.04
N ARG A 12 -40.51 7.93 -38.11
CA ARG A 12 -41.05 6.91 -37.19
C ARG A 12 -40.24 6.93 -35.89
N VAL A 13 -40.95 7.02 -34.78
CA VAL A 13 -40.37 6.90 -33.43
C VAL A 13 -40.89 5.62 -32.80
N SER A 14 -39.97 4.85 -32.21
CA SER A 14 -40.35 3.66 -31.40
C SER A 14 -39.78 3.80 -30.00
N ALA A 15 -40.50 3.25 -29.01
CA ALA A 15 -40.03 3.14 -27.65
C ALA A 15 -39.44 1.73 -27.43
N THR A 16 -38.36 1.65 -26.69
CA THR A 16 -37.76 0.41 -26.20
C THR A 16 -37.73 0.46 -24.70
N GLU A 17 -38.18 -0.58 -24.03
CA GLU A 17 -38.06 -0.71 -22.58
C GLU A 17 -36.57 -0.94 -22.20
N ALA A 18 -36.14 -0.28 -21.16
CA ALA A 18 -34.83 -0.46 -20.54
C ALA A 18 -34.98 -0.44 -19.02
N ASP A 19 -34.14 -1.20 -18.33
CA ASP A 19 -34.07 -1.14 -16.87
C ASP A 19 -33.77 0.28 -16.41
N TYR A 20 -34.54 0.76 -15.42
CA TYR A 20 -34.38 2.10 -14.86
C TYR A 20 -32.93 2.41 -14.44
N GLU A 21 -32.29 1.45 -13.80
CA GLU A 21 -30.88 1.57 -13.35
C GLU A 21 -29.87 1.77 -14.49
N ASN A 22 -30.22 1.44 -15.74
CA ASN A 22 -29.35 1.59 -16.90
C ASN A 22 -29.53 2.93 -17.63
N VAL A 23 -30.58 3.68 -17.32
CA VAL A 23 -30.96 4.92 -18.00
C VAL A 23 -31.06 6.11 -17.02
N LEU A 24 -30.48 5.98 -15.83
CA LEU A 24 -30.48 7.01 -14.81
C LEU A 24 -29.85 8.31 -15.35
N GLY A 25 -30.60 9.40 -15.30
CA GLY A 25 -30.06 10.75 -15.48
C GLY A 25 -29.40 11.22 -14.18
N ILE A 26 -28.24 11.88 -14.28
CA ILE A 26 -27.50 12.41 -13.14
C ILE A 26 -27.46 13.93 -13.24
N ASN A 27 -28.17 14.63 -12.36
CA ASN A 27 -28.29 16.09 -12.35
C ASN A 27 -27.64 16.71 -11.10
N ASN A 28 -27.42 15.93 -10.07
CA ASN A 28 -26.85 16.38 -8.80
C ASN A 28 -26.02 15.28 -8.13
N ARG A 29 -25.35 15.63 -7.04
CA ARG A 29 -24.43 14.72 -6.34
C ARG A 29 -25.13 13.59 -5.59
N ALA A 30 -26.38 13.74 -5.21
CA ALA A 30 -27.15 12.66 -4.59
C ALA A 30 -27.46 11.58 -5.63
N GLU A 31 -27.93 11.97 -6.81
CA GLU A 31 -28.17 11.06 -7.95
C GLU A 31 -26.86 10.39 -8.42
N LEU A 32 -25.74 11.13 -8.40
CA LEU A 32 -24.42 10.53 -8.67
C LEU A 32 -24.07 9.44 -7.64
N ALA A 33 -24.33 9.68 -6.36
CA ALA A 33 -24.08 8.69 -5.32
C ALA A 33 -24.97 7.45 -5.45
N GLU A 34 -26.22 7.62 -5.89
CA GLU A 34 -27.14 6.51 -6.18
C GLU A 34 -26.62 5.67 -7.37
N ALA A 35 -26.23 6.31 -8.46
CA ALA A 35 -25.66 5.64 -9.62
C ALA A 35 -24.38 4.89 -9.26
N GLU A 36 -23.49 5.50 -8.46
CA GLU A 36 -22.29 4.86 -7.95
C GLU A 36 -22.62 3.62 -7.10
N ALA A 37 -23.58 3.71 -6.20
CA ALA A 37 -24.00 2.58 -5.36
C ALA A 37 -24.53 1.39 -6.20
N ILE A 38 -25.29 1.67 -7.26
CA ILE A 38 -25.78 0.66 -8.21
C ILE A 38 -24.62 0.00 -8.93
N TRP A 39 -23.70 0.80 -9.45
CA TRP A 39 -22.51 0.30 -10.14
C TRP A 39 -21.65 -0.56 -9.22
N GLN A 40 -21.34 -0.09 -8.01
CA GLN A 40 -20.57 -0.82 -7.01
C GLN A 40 -21.21 -2.17 -6.65
N LYS A 41 -22.54 -2.21 -6.51
CA LYS A 41 -23.27 -3.46 -6.25
C LYS A 41 -23.09 -4.46 -7.39
N ARG A 42 -23.17 -4.01 -8.64
CA ARG A 42 -22.98 -4.84 -9.84
C ARG A 42 -21.52 -5.34 -9.95
N ALA A 43 -20.56 -4.43 -9.84
CA ALA A 43 -19.14 -4.77 -9.95
C ALA A 43 -18.68 -5.79 -8.89
N ARG A 44 -19.09 -5.60 -7.63
CA ARG A 44 -18.82 -6.56 -6.55
C ARG A 44 -19.45 -7.92 -6.81
N ARG A 45 -20.69 -7.93 -7.31
CA ARG A 45 -21.37 -9.19 -7.68
C ARG A 45 -20.61 -9.92 -8.79
N GLU A 46 -20.19 -9.22 -9.83
CA GLU A 46 -19.38 -9.81 -10.91
C GLU A 46 -18.08 -10.39 -10.40
N ALA A 47 -17.33 -9.63 -9.59
CA ALA A 47 -16.09 -10.11 -8.97
C ALA A 47 -16.32 -11.39 -8.14
N MET A 48 -17.38 -11.44 -7.32
CA MET A 48 -17.72 -12.66 -6.55
C MET A 48 -18.11 -13.83 -7.45
N LEU A 49 -18.84 -13.60 -8.52
CA LEU A 49 -19.22 -14.63 -9.49
C LEU A 49 -18.01 -15.15 -10.28
N SER A 50 -16.96 -14.34 -10.45
CA SER A 50 -15.69 -14.76 -11.04
C SER A 50 -14.74 -15.47 -10.07
N GLY A 51 -15.17 -15.71 -8.82
CA GLY A 51 -14.43 -16.50 -7.83
C GLY A 51 -13.69 -15.69 -6.77
N VAL A 52 -13.92 -14.38 -6.66
CA VAL A 52 -13.38 -13.54 -5.58
C VAL A 52 -14.21 -13.71 -4.31
N THR A 53 -13.58 -13.91 -3.17
CA THR A 53 -14.25 -13.95 -1.86
C THR A 53 -14.23 -12.56 -1.22
N MET A 54 -15.39 -11.97 -0.97
CA MET A 54 -15.54 -10.72 -0.21
C MET A 54 -16.30 -11.00 1.09
N ILE A 55 -15.68 -10.71 2.26
CA ILE A 55 -16.28 -11.01 3.57
C ILE A 55 -17.45 -10.06 3.88
N ALA A 56 -17.30 -8.77 3.56
CA ALA A 56 -18.34 -7.75 3.69
C ALA A 56 -18.36 -6.90 2.41
N PRO A 57 -18.96 -7.41 1.32
CA PRO A 57 -18.85 -6.80 0.01
C PRO A 57 -19.31 -5.34 -0.03
N GLU A 58 -20.32 -4.98 0.76
CA GLU A 58 -20.83 -3.61 0.83
C GLU A 58 -19.82 -2.57 1.30
N THR A 59 -18.74 -3.00 1.95
CA THR A 59 -17.65 -2.14 2.43
C THR A 59 -16.44 -2.08 1.50
N VAL A 60 -16.47 -2.82 0.39
CA VAL A 60 -15.40 -2.85 -0.61
C VAL A 60 -15.74 -1.90 -1.75
N PHE A 61 -14.83 -1.01 -2.11
CA PHE A 61 -14.99 -0.08 -3.22
C PHE A 61 -14.04 -0.43 -4.36
N LEU A 62 -14.60 -0.56 -5.56
CA LEU A 62 -13.88 -0.89 -6.79
C LEU A 62 -13.83 0.32 -7.72
N SER A 63 -12.72 0.51 -8.43
CA SER A 63 -12.66 1.39 -9.59
C SER A 63 -13.16 0.67 -10.84
N HIS A 64 -13.54 1.42 -11.86
CA HIS A 64 -14.09 0.88 -13.10
C HIS A 64 -13.17 -0.10 -13.84
N ASP A 65 -11.87 0.00 -13.59
CA ASP A 65 -10.80 -0.79 -14.22
C ASP A 65 -10.12 -1.75 -13.24
N THR A 66 -10.71 -1.99 -12.06
CA THR A 66 -10.18 -2.93 -11.07
C THR A 66 -10.25 -4.36 -11.59
N GLU A 67 -9.13 -5.06 -11.57
CA GLU A 67 -9.03 -6.47 -11.93
C GLU A 67 -8.66 -7.29 -10.70
N ILE A 68 -9.45 -8.32 -10.37
CA ILE A 68 -9.18 -9.22 -9.23
C ILE A 68 -9.34 -10.67 -9.70
N GLY A 69 -8.27 -11.45 -9.58
CA GLY A 69 -8.25 -12.87 -9.93
C GLY A 69 -9.02 -13.75 -8.96
N ALA A 70 -9.47 -14.90 -9.44
CA ALA A 70 -10.20 -15.89 -8.65
C ALA A 70 -9.41 -16.36 -7.41
N ASP A 71 -10.10 -16.87 -6.41
CA ASP A 71 -9.54 -17.34 -5.13
C ASP A 71 -8.83 -16.25 -4.29
N THR A 72 -8.98 -14.98 -4.69
CA THR A 72 -8.53 -13.85 -3.87
C THR A 72 -9.53 -13.57 -2.78
N ILE A 73 -9.04 -13.37 -1.55
CA ILE A 73 -9.85 -12.99 -0.39
C ILE A 73 -9.71 -11.48 -0.18
N VAL A 74 -10.84 -10.76 -0.15
CA VAL A 74 -10.89 -9.33 0.15
C VAL A 74 -11.65 -9.14 1.47
N GLU A 75 -10.96 -8.60 2.46
CA GLU A 75 -11.51 -8.28 3.77
C GLU A 75 -12.30 -6.96 3.76
N PRO A 76 -13.03 -6.61 4.84
CA PRO A 76 -13.83 -5.40 4.90
C PRO A 76 -13.04 -4.10 4.74
N ASN A 77 -13.72 -3.06 4.24
CA ASN A 77 -13.20 -1.69 4.13
C ASN A 77 -11.94 -1.56 3.24
N VAL A 78 -11.88 -2.31 2.17
CA VAL A 78 -10.82 -2.19 1.16
C VAL A 78 -11.27 -1.27 0.04
N VAL A 79 -10.36 -0.40 -0.39
CA VAL A 79 -10.57 0.52 -1.53
C VAL A 79 -9.58 0.20 -2.64
N PHE A 80 -10.11 -0.11 -3.82
CA PHE A 80 -9.35 -0.23 -5.05
C PHE A 80 -9.55 1.03 -5.89
N GLY A 81 -8.51 1.84 -5.99
CA GLY A 81 -8.44 2.97 -6.90
C GLY A 81 -8.10 2.54 -8.32
N PRO A 82 -8.08 3.50 -9.29
CA PRO A 82 -7.78 3.21 -10.68
C PRO A 82 -6.45 2.46 -10.87
N GLY A 83 -6.43 1.52 -11.81
CA GLY A 83 -5.24 0.75 -12.17
C GLY A 83 -4.83 -0.33 -11.17
N ALA A 84 -5.71 -0.73 -10.26
CA ALA A 84 -5.45 -1.83 -9.33
C ALA A 84 -5.62 -3.18 -10.03
N ARG A 85 -4.57 -4.02 -10.01
CA ARG A 85 -4.53 -5.35 -10.62
C ARG A 85 -4.06 -6.38 -9.61
N ILE A 86 -4.94 -7.29 -9.25
CA ILE A 86 -4.71 -8.33 -8.24
C ILE A 86 -4.81 -9.69 -8.94
N ALA A 87 -3.73 -10.45 -8.94
CA ALA A 87 -3.71 -11.82 -9.43
C ALA A 87 -4.39 -12.79 -8.44
N SER A 88 -4.57 -14.03 -8.86
CA SER A 88 -5.31 -15.07 -8.12
C SER A 88 -4.66 -15.48 -6.80
N GLY A 89 -5.49 -15.93 -5.84
CA GLY A 89 -5.07 -16.62 -4.62
C GLY A 89 -4.37 -15.77 -3.57
N GLY A 90 -4.46 -14.43 -3.70
CA GLY A 90 -3.94 -13.49 -2.72
C GLY A 90 -4.91 -13.16 -1.59
N THR A 91 -4.45 -12.35 -0.64
CA THR A 91 -5.30 -11.81 0.43
C THR A 91 -5.10 -10.31 0.56
N ILE A 92 -6.18 -9.56 0.46
CA ILE A 92 -6.21 -8.12 0.70
C ILE A 92 -6.91 -7.90 2.03
N HIS A 93 -6.14 -7.58 3.03
CA HIS A 93 -6.63 -7.38 4.40
C HIS A 93 -7.30 -6.02 4.56
N ALA A 94 -8.13 -5.94 5.60
CA ALA A 94 -9.00 -4.81 5.89
C ALA A 94 -8.28 -3.45 5.93
N PHE A 95 -9.01 -2.40 5.56
CA PHE A 95 -8.54 -1.02 5.56
C PHE A 95 -7.33 -0.75 4.65
N SER A 96 -7.13 -1.56 3.63
CA SER A 96 -6.07 -1.33 2.63
C SER A 96 -6.58 -0.45 1.49
N HIS A 97 -5.68 0.39 0.95
CA HIS A 97 -5.95 1.21 -0.23
C HIS A 97 -4.92 0.88 -1.33
N ILE A 98 -5.41 0.47 -2.48
CA ILE A 98 -4.58 0.02 -3.61
C ILE A 98 -4.94 0.82 -4.85
N GLU A 99 -3.96 1.52 -5.43
CA GLU A 99 -4.13 2.35 -6.60
C GLU A 99 -2.91 2.22 -7.53
N GLY A 100 -3.13 2.03 -8.84
CA GLY A 100 -2.07 1.96 -9.84
C GLY A 100 -0.98 0.92 -9.52
N ALA A 101 -1.37 -0.18 -8.91
CA ALA A 101 -0.46 -1.18 -8.36
C ALA A 101 -0.81 -2.59 -8.83
N THR A 102 0.22 -3.42 -8.96
CA THR A 102 0.10 -4.84 -9.32
C THR A 102 0.42 -5.71 -8.11
N VAL A 103 -0.41 -6.70 -7.85
CA VAL A 103 -0.24 -7.70 -6.78
C VAL A 103 -0.29 -9.09 -7.41
N ALA A 104 0.85 -9.78 -7.42
CA ALA A 104 0.97 -11.09 -8.04
C ALA A 104 0.36 -12.22 -7.18
N THR A 105 0.32 -13.41 -7.75
CA THR A 105 -0.30 -14.61 -7.19
C THR A 105 0.19 -14.92 -5.76
N GLY A 106 -0.75 -15.17 -4.87
CA GLY A 106 -0.48 -15.56 -3.48
C GLY A 106 0.14 -14.47 -2.60
N ALA A 107 0.24 -13.23 -3.10
CA ALA A 107 0.73 -12.12 -2.29
C ALA A 107 -0.31 -11.66 -1.26
N SER A 108 0.14 -11.00 -0.20
CA SER A 108 -0.68 -10.53 0.92
C SER A 108 -0.44 -9.05 1.18
N VAL A 109 -1.53 -8.26 1.30
CA VAL A 109 -1.50 -6.81 1.47
C VAL A 109 -2.34 -6.40 2.67
N GLY A 110 -1.76 -5.65 3.60
CA GLY A 110 -2.46 -5.10 4.76
C GLY A 110 -2.33 -5.94 6.04
N PRO A 111 -3.19 -5.63 7.06
CA PRO A 111 -4.18 -4.54 7.05
C PRO A 111 -3.57 -3.12 7.12
N PHE A 112 -4.38 -2.10 6.81
CA PHE A 112 -3.94 -0.70 6.82
C PHE A 112 -2.72 -0.43 5.93
N ALA A 113 -2.62 -1.10 4.79
CA ALA A 113 -1.56 -0.88 3.82
C ALA A 113 -1.99 0.08 2.72
N ARG A 114 -1.04 0.83 2.19
CA ARG A 114 -1.25 1.70 1.05
C ARG A 114 -0.31 1.35 -0.09
N LEU A 115 -0.85 0.85 -1.19
CA LEU A 115 -0.12 0.68 -2.44
C LEU A 115 -0.44 1.83 -3.37
N ARG A 116 0.58 2.54 -3.80
CA ARG A 116 0.48 3.70 -4.68
C ARG A 116 0.98 3.36 -6.09
N PRO A 117 0.71 4.24 -7.08
CA PRO A 117 1.10 4.00 -8.46
C PRO A 117 2.55 3.57 -8.63
N GLY A 118 2.73 2.47 -9.39
CA GLY A 118 4.01 1.84 -9.64
C GLY A 118 4.51 0.90 -8.55
N ALA A 119 3.68 0.55 -7.55
CA ALA A 119 3.98 -0.56 -6.66
C ALA A 119 3.72 -1.89 -7.39
N ASP A 120 4.71 -2.78 -7.37
CA ASP A 120 4.64 -4.11 -7.97
C ASP A 120 5.05 -5.16 -6.94
N LEU A 121 4.07 -5.90 -6.43
CA LEU A 121 4.27 -7.00 -5.50
C LEU A 121 4.32 -8.30 -6.27
N GLN A 122 5.44 -8.97 -6.21
CA GLN A 122 5.67 -10.23 -6.90
C GLN A 122 5.08 -11.42 -6.12
N GLU A 123 5.19 -12.64 -6.67
CA GLU A 123 4.58 -13.84 -6.10
C GLU A 123 4.89 -14.01 -4.60
N LYS A 124 3.85 -14.25 -3.81
CA LYS A 124 3.92 -14.50 -2.36
C LYS A 124 4.61 -13.39 -1.56
N ALA A 125 4.83 -12.21 -2.15
CA ALA A 125 5.31 -11.04 -1.43
C ALA A 125 4.32 -10.62 -0.34
N LYS A 126 4.83 -10.07 0.76
CA LYS A 126 3.99 -9.63 1.88
C LYS A 126 4.27 -8.17 2.20
N VAL A 127 3.20 -7.36 2.16
CA VAL A 127 3.19 -5.98 2.65
C VAL A 127 2.18 -5.92 3.78
N GLY A 128 2.65 -5.70 5.00
CA GLY A 128 1.80 -5.75 6.19
C GLY A 128 1.25 -4.39 6.64
N ASN A 129 0.96 -4.30 7.94
CA ASN A 129 0.23 -3.18 8.50
C ASN A 129 1.04 -1.87 8.55
N PHE A 130 0.35 -0.77 8.24
CA PHE A 130 0.91 0.58 8.22
C PHE A 130 2.14 0.71 7.31
N CYS A 131 2.13 -0.01 6.19
CA CYS A 131 3.17 0.07 5.17
C CYS A 131 2.65 0.86 3.97
N GLU A 132 3.48 1.76 3.47
CA GLU A 132 3.24 2.46 2.20
C GLU A 132 4.29 2.06 1.18
N VAL A 133 3.85 1.65 -0.02
CA VAL A 133 4.72 1.28 -1.14
C VAL A 133 4.39 2.15 -2.36
N LYS A 134 5.41 2.75 -2.98
CA LYS A 134 5.28 3.62 -4.15
C LYS A 134 6.43 3.42 -5.12
N LYS A 135 6.14 3.20 -6.41
CA LYS A 135 7.18 3.02 -7.45
C LYS A 135 8.28 2.06 -6.98
N ALA A 136 7.88 0.89 -6.52
CA ALA A 136 8.81 -0.08 -5.97
C ALA A 136 8.40 -1.51 -6.32
N ILE A 137 9.40 -2.35 -6.56
CA ILE A 137 9.24 -3.78 -6.80
C ILE A 137 9.52 -4.51 -5.49
N ILE A 138 8.56 -5.30 -5.03
CA ILE A 138 8.70 -6.19 -3.88
C ILE A 138 8.84 -7.61 -4.42
N GLY A 139 10.05 -8.13 -4.42
CA GLY A 139 10.41 -9.40 -5.05
C GLY A 139 9.69 -10.62 -4.46
N PRO A 140 9.78 -11.78 -5.14
CA PRO A 140 9.06 -12.98 -4.72
C PRO A 140 9.36 -13.36 -3.26
N GLY A 141 8.32 -13.58 -2.46
CA GLY A 141 8.45 -13.96 -1.06
C GLY A 141 9.10 -12.93 -0.12
N ALA A 142 9.41 -11.73 -0.62
CA ALA A 142 9.95 -10.67 0.22
C ALA A 142 8.90 -10.15 1.21
N LYS A 143 9.36 -9.64 2.35
CA LYS A 143 8.51 -9.26 3.48
C LYS A 143 8.76 -7.81 3.91
N VAL A 144 7.70 -7.00 3.87
CA VAL A 144 7.65 -5.60 4.33
C VAL A 144 6.47 -5.51 5.30
N ASN A 145 6.66 -5.94 6.55
CA ASN A 145 5.49 -6.30 7.38
C ASN A 145 4.94 -5.18 8.26
N HIS A 146 5.74 -4.17 8.67
CA HIS A 146 5.30 -3.26 9.72
C HIS A 146 5.87 -1.84 9.59
N LEU A 147 4.98 -0.81 9.65
CA LEU A 147 5.35 0.59 9.88
C LEU A 147 6.45 1.11 8.94
N THR A 148 6.37 0.81 7.66
CA THR A 148 7.47 0.95 6.72
C THR A 148 7.07 1.80 5.52
N TYR A 149 7.96 2.68 5.06
CA TYR A 149 7.83 3.36 3.77
C TYR A 149 8.86 2.84 2.76
N ILE A 150 8.37 2.33 1.64
CA ILE A 150 9.19 1.88 0.51
C ILE A 150 8.83 2.71 -0.72
N GLY A 151 9.73 3.59 -1.10
CA GLY A 151 9.58 4.45 -2.29
C GLY A 151 10.79 4.36 -3.18
N ASP A 152 10.57 4.35 -4.51
CA ASP A 152 11.60 4.28 -5.54
C ASP A 152 12.66 3.20 -5.19
N ALA A 153 12.22 1.94 -5.06
CA ALA A 153 13.07 0.85 -4.58
C ALA A 153 12.87 -0.47 -5.34
N THR A 154 13.88 -1.31 -5.31
CA THR A 154 13.78 -2.71 -5.73
C THR A 154 14.22 -3.59 -4.57
N ILE A 155 13.33 -4.48 -4.12
CA ILE A 155 13.58 -5.43 -3.03
C ILE A 155 13.67 -6.83 -3.64
N GLY A 156 14.78 -7.49 -3.43
CA GLY A 156 15.05 -8.82 -3.97
C GLY A 156 14.22 -9.93 -3.32
N ALA A 157 14.20 -11.08 -3.98
CA ALA A 157 13.43 -12.24 -3.53
C ALA A 157 13.82 -12.65 -2.09
N GLY A 158 12.83 -12.95 -1.26
CA GLY A 158 13.04 -13.44 0.10
C GLY A 158 13.63 -12.43 1.09
N ALA A 159 13.93 -11.20 0.67
CA ALA A 159 14.46 -10.18 1.56
C ALA A 159 13.46 -9.83 2.67
N ASN A 160 13.97 -9.51 3.85
CA ASN A 160 13.16 -9.13 5.01
C ASN A 160 13.44 -7.69 5.43
N ILE A 161 12.40 -6.86 5.38
CA ILE A 161 12.47 -5.47 5.78
C ILE A 161 11.90 -5.33 7.20
N GLY A 162 12.75 -4.94 8.13
CA GLY A 162 12.40 -4.75 9.54
C GLY A 162 11.44 -3.58 9.75
N ALA A 163 10.67 -3.66 10.83
CA ALA A 163 9.68 -2.65 11.20
C ALA A 163 10.30 -1.24 11.30
N GLY A 164 9.59 -0.24 10.78
CA GLY A 164 10.06 1.14 10.84
C GLY A 164 11.19 1.48 9.85
N THR A 165 11.48 0.62 8.89
CA THR A 165 12.48 0.91 7.85
C THR A 165 11.94 1.93 6.86
N ILE A 166 12.79 2.86 6.46
CA ILE A 166 12.44 3.91 5.48
C ILE A 166 13.49 3.93 4.38
N THR A 167 13.05 3.87 3.11
CA THR A 167 13.87 4.28 1.98
C THR A 167 13.82 5.80 1.88
N CYS A 168 14.94 6.46 2.20
CA CYS A 168 15.04 7.91 2.11
C CYS A 168 15.34 8.30 0.66
N ASN A 169 14.31 8.20 -0.19
CA ASN A 169 14.40 8.32 -1.64
C ASN A 169 14.38 9.75 -2.19
N TYR A 170 14.24 10.76 -1.34
CA TYR A 170 14.07 12.16 -1.76
C TYR A 170 15.06 13.08 -1.05
N ASP A 171 15.85 13.81 -1.81
CA ASP A 171 16.88 14.74 -1.33
C ASP A 171 16.42 16.21 -1.18
N GLY A 172 15.11 16.44 -1.39
CA GLY A 172 14.54 17.79 -1.45
C GLY A 172 14.26 18.26 -2.88
N TYR A 173 14.88 17.67 -3.89
CA TYR A 173 14.76 18.01 -5.31
C TYR A 173 14.51 16.79 -6.19
N ASN A 174 15.30 15.73 -6.01
CA ASN A 174 15.31 14.56 -6.88
C ASN A 174 14.90 13.29 -6.13
N LYS A 175 14.49 12.28 -6.90
CA LYS A 175 14.24 10.92 -6.41
C LYS A 175 15.41 10.02 -6.77
N HIS A 176 15.79 9.17 -5.80
CA HIS A 176 16.90 8.25 -5.92
C HIS A 176 16.45 6.83 -5.61
N LEU A 177 17.11 5.86 -6.24
CA LEU A 177 16.79 4.45 -6.12
C LEU A 177 17.48 3.81 -4.92
N THR A 178 16.75 2.98 -4.18
CA THR A 178 17.29 2.01 -3.22
C THR A 178 17.21 0.61 -3.81
N GLN A 179 18.31 -0.12 -3.81
CA GLN A 179 18.36 -1.51 -4.25
C GLN A 179 18.68 -2.42 -3.07
N ILE A 180 17.85 -3.45 -2.85
CA ILE A 180 18.04 -4.43 -1.78
C ILE A 180 18.11 -5.81 -2.42
N GLY A 181 19.22 -6.51 -2.23
CA GLY A 181 19.49 -7.82 -2.80
C GLY A 181 18.58 -8.92 -2.24
N ALA A 182 18.53 -10.04 -2.96
CA ALA A 182 17.78 -11.21 -2.52
C ALA A 182 18.32 -11.74 -1.17
N GLY A 183 17.45 -12.21 -0.29
CA GLY A 183 17.79 -12.74 1.01
C GLY A 183 18.30 -11.70 2.04
N ALA A 184 18.49 -10.44 1.64
CA ALA A 184 18.98 -9.42 2.56
C ALA A 184 18.05 -9.20 3.75
N PHE A 185 18.63 -8.95 4.91
CA PHE A 185 17.93 -8.62 6.14
C PHE A 185 18.18 -7.17 6.56
N ILE A 186 17.13 -6.38 6.58
CA ILE A 186 17.21 -5.00 7.06
C ILE A 186 16.63 -4.97 8.48
N GLY A 187 17.46 -4.59 9.44
CA GLY A 187 17.07 -4.48 10.85
C GLY A 187 16.05 -3.34 11.08
N SER A 188 15.23 -3.49 12.10
CA SER A 188 14.17 -2.53 12.42
C SER A 188 14.70 -1.10 12.66
N ASN A 189 13.87 -0.09 12.35
CA ASN A 189 14.20 1.34 12.48
C ASN A 189 15.46 1.75 11.72
N SER A 190 15.66 1.18 10.54
CA SER A 190 16.78 1.55 9.65
C SER A 190 16.33 2.59 8.63
N ALA A 191 17.20 3.58 8.37
CA ALA A 191 17.03 4.55 7.29
C ALA A 191 18.05 4.23 6.20
N LEU A 192 17.55 3.95 4.98
CA LEU A 192 18.39 3.69 3.80
C LEU A 192 18.41 4.95 2.95
N VAL A 193 19.52 5.68 2.99
CA VAL A 193 19.66 6.99 2.30
C VAL A 193 20.05 6.74 0.86
N ALA A 194 19.07 6.90 -0.03
CA ALA A 194 19.28 6.68 -1.46
C ALA A 194 20.11 7.82 -2.12
N PRO A 195 20.93 7.52 -3.16
CA PRO A 195 21.05 6.22 -3.80
C PRO A 195 21.91 5.26 -2.97
N VAL A 196 21.42 4.04 -2.73
CA VAL A 196 22.14 3.02 -1.96
C VAL A 196 21.78 1.62 -2.43
N SER A 197 22.78 0.72 -2.43
CA SER A 197 22.61 -0.70 -2.75
C SER A 197 23.03 -1.55 -1.55
N ILE A 198 22.12 -2.45 -1.15
CA ILE A 198 22.37 -3.48 -0.14
C ILE A 198 22.50 -4.80 -0.88
N GLY A 199 23.62 -5.48 -0.72
CA GLY A 199 23.95 -6.70 -1.45
C GLY A 199 23.07 -7.90 -1.07
N LYS A 200 23.21 -8.97 -1.84
CA LYS A 200 22.55 -10.25 -1.60
C LYS A 200 22.97 -10.82 -0.24
N ASP A 201 22.00 -11.36 0.51
CA ASP A 201 22.19 -11.95 1.84
C ASP A 201 22.89 -11.01 2.87
N ALA A 202 23.00 -9.71 2.56
CA ALA A 202 23.58 -8.72 3.47
C ALA A 202 22.67 -8.48 4.69
N TYR A 203 23.27 -8.10 5.80
CA TYR A 203 22.60 -7.84 7.07
C TYR A 203 22.85 -6.40 7.52
N VAL A 204 21.79 -5.62 7.64
CA VAL A 204 21.81 -4.28 8.23
C VAL A 204 21.33 -4.37 9.68
N ALA A 205 22.15 -3.96 10.63
CA ALA A 205 21.81 -3.96 12.05
C ALA A 205 20.69 -2.94 12.36
N SER A 206 19.79 -3.29 13.27
CA SER A 206 18.66 -2.43 13.68
C SER A 206 19.13 -1.04 14.15
N GLY A 207 18.35 -0.01 13.82
CA GLY A 207 18.62 1.38 14.19
C GLY A 207 19.75 2.03 13.37
N SER A 208 20.06 1.49 12.21
CA SER A 208 21.14 1.99 11.35
C SER A 208 20.65 3.05 10.36
N VAL A 209 21.50 4.06 10.13
CA VAL A 209 21.40 4.97 8.98
C VAL A 209 22.48 4.56 7.99
N ILE A 210 22.06 4.03 6.83
CA ILE A 210 22.95 3.51 5.80
C ILE A 210 23.07 4.51 4.67
N THR A 211 24.26 5.01 4.44
CA THR A 211 24.59 6.04 3.43
C THR A 211 25.57 5.54 2.36
N GLU A 212 26.11 4.34 2.54
CA GLU A 212 27.06 3.71 1.62
C GLU A 212 26.58 2.32 1.24
N ASN A 213 27.02 1.84 0.07
CA ASN A 213 26.66 0.51 -0.40
C ASN A 213 27.19 -0.58 0.54
N VAL A 214 26.38 -1.60 0.77
CA VAL A 214 26.74 -2.79 1.54
C VAL A 214 26.96 -3.93 0.56
N PRO A 215 28.13 -4.58 0.53
CA PRO A 215 28.40 -5.71 -0.37
C PRO A 215 27.57 -6.94 -0.03
N ASP A 216 27.57 -7.93 -0.92
CA ASP A 216 26.94 -9.24 -0.65
C ASP A 216 27.53 -9.84 0.64
N ASP A 217 26.68 -10.52 1.44
CA ASP A 217 27.02 -11.09 2.75
C ASP A 217 27.60 -10.07 3.76
N GLY A 218 27.52 -8.78 3.45
CA GLY A 218 28.04 -7.70 4.31
C GLY A 218 27.20 -7.48 5.56
N LEU A 219 27.85 -7.24 6.71
CA LEU A 219 27.21 -6.81 7.95
C LEU A 219 27.45 -5.31 8.18
N ALA A 220 26.40 -4.50 8.10
CA ALA A 220 26.50 -3.05 8.22
C ALA A 220 25.92 -2.52 9.54
N PHE A 221 26.66 -1.60 10.17
CA PHE A 221 26.25 -0.85 11.36
C PHE A 221 26.34 0.65 11.07
N GLY A 222 25.19 1.31 10.96
CA GLY A 222 25.09 2.77 10.77
C GLY A 222 24.62 3.50 12.01
N ARG A 223 25.07 3.12 13.20
CA ARG A 223 24.66 3.70 14.49
C ARG A 223 25.79 3.81 15.48
N ALA A 224 25.65 4.73 16.45
CA ALA A 224 26.61 4.85 17.54
C ALA A 224 26.67 3.57 18.40
N ARG A 225 27.85 3.31 18.95
CA ARG A 225 28.03 2.22 19.93
C ARG A 225 27.28 2.57 21.20
N GLN A 226 26.53 1.63 21.75
CA GLN A 226 25.83 1.81 23.02
C GLN A 226 26.80 2.08 24.16
N GLU A 227 26.56 3.13 24.95
CA GLU A 227 27.22 3.43 26.20
C GLU A 227 26.20 3.38 27.33
N THR A 228 26.47 2.57 28.35
CA THR A 228 25.60 2.47 29.55
C THR A 228 26.34 2.99 30.78
N LYS A 229 25.77 4.02 31.41
CA LYS A 229 26.32 4.63 32.65
C LYS A 229 25.46 4.20 33.86
N SER A 230 25.99 3.28 34.66
CA SER A 230 25.29 2.79 35.85
C SER A 230 24.98 3.94 36.85
N GLY A 231 23.78 3.92 37.40
CA GLY A 231 23.32 4.91 38.40
C GLY A 231 22.96 6.30 37.85
N ARG A 232 23.32 6.64 36.62
CA ARG A 232 23.08 7.99 36.05
C ARG A 232 21.59 8.33 35.87
N ALA A 233 20.73 7.33 35.66
CA ALA A 233 19.29 7.57 35.54
C ALA A 233 18.66 8.08 36.84
N LYS A 234 19.15 7.62 38.00
CA LYS A 234 18.71 8.13 39.32
C LYS A 234 19.09 9.60 39.47
N ALA A 235 20.35 9.92 39.26
CA ALA A 235 20.85 11.30 39.35
C ALA A 235 20.12 12.26 38.40
N LEU A 236 19.76 11.80 37.18
CA LEU A 236 18.99 12.59 36.22
C LEU A 236 17.58 12.89 36.73
N ARG A 237 16.88 11.90 37.29
CA ARG A 237 15.53 12.10 37.89
C ARG A 237 15.56 13.06 39.03
N GLU A 238 16.52 12.94 39.95
CA GLU A 238 16.69 13.83 41.08
C GLU A 238 16.94 15.28 40.63
N ARG A 239 17.80 15.48 39.62
CA ARG A 239 18.03 16.79 39.03
C ARG A 239 16.77 17.40 38.42
N TYR A 240 15.98 16.63 37.67
CA TYR A 240 14.75 17.14 37.07
C TYR A 240 13.65 17.43 38.11
N ALA A 241 13.55 16.63 39.16
CA ALA A 241 12.66 16.89 40.28
C ALA A 241 12.99 18.22 40.98
N ALA A 242 14.27 18.47 41.26
CA ALA A 242 14.73 19.70 41.84
C ALA A 242 14.52 20.96 40.98
N ILE A 243 14.61 20.82 39.65
CA ILE A 243 14.28 21.92 38.70
C ILE A 243 12.78 22.21 38.76
N LYS A 244 11.96 21.16 38.77
CA LYS A 244 10.50 21.30 38.80
C LYS A 244 10.00 21.97 40.11
N SER A 245 10.58 21.65 41.26
CA SER A 245 10.21 22.27 42.52
C SER A 245 10.50 23.77 42.54
N LYS A 246 11.66 24.20 41.99
CA LYS A 246 12.03 25.61 41.91
C LYS A 246 11.20 26.44 40.90
N ALA A 247 10.52 25.82 39.97
CA ALA A 247 9.66 26.51 38.99
C ALA A 247 8.23 26.74 39.52
N HIS A 248 7.90 26.22 40.69
CA HIS A 248 6.62 26.35 41.37
C HIS A 248 6.69 27.20 42.69
N GLU A 249 7.85 27.72 43.00
CA GLU A 249 8.09 28.79 43.99
C GLU A 249 8.15 30.17 43.28
#